data_032e1b90fa9e9121ce23fb824b7eaa97
#
_entry.id   032e1b90fa9e9121ce23fb824b7eaa97
#
_cell.length_a   1.000
_cell.length_b   1.000
_cell.length_c   1.000
_cell.angle_alpha   90.00
_cell.angle_beta   90.00
_cell.angle_gamma   90.00
#
_symmetry.space_group_name_H-M   'P 1'
#
loop_
_entity.id
_entity.type
_entity.pdbx_description
1 polymer ?
#
loop_
_entity_poly.entity_id
_entity_poly.type
_entity_poly.pdbx_seq_one_letter_code
_entity_poly.pdbx_strand_id
1 'polypeptide(L)'
;AKNRFGATNEIGVFEMENDGLIEVENPSEMLLSGRPADAPGTCVTCVMEGARPVLAEIQALLASSSYPTPRRTSNGFDYNRAAMLLAVLEKRGQLKVSQCDAYLNIIGGLTLDEPAADLAAILALASSYLDKPIGAQVAAIGEVGLTGELRNVNNLSQRLSEVRRLGFTECIIPKQHGNRLGRPD
;
A
#
# COMPACT_ATOMS: atom_id res chain seq x y z
N ALA A 1 -20.95 -10.41 0.21
CA ALA A 1 -21.94 -10.12 -0.81
C ALA A 1 -22.28 -11.36 -1.62
N LYS A 2 -23.55 -11.58 -1.88
CA LYS A 2 -23.99 -12.66 -2.76
C LYS A 2 -24.12 -12.12 -4.16
N ASN A 3 -23.30 -12.61 -5.06
CA ASN A 3 -23.44 -12.35 -6.49
C ASN A 3 -24.19 -13.54 -7.13
N ARG A 4 -25.45 -13.35 -7.50
CA ARG A 4 -26.27 -14.41 -8.08
C ARG A 4 -26.10 -14.57 -9.59
N PHE A 5 -25.53 -13.58 -10.29
CA PHE A 5 -25.57 -13.47 -11.75
C PHE A 5 -24.23 -13.09 -12.36
N GLY A 6 -23.14 -13.13 -11.62
CA GLY A 6 -21.83 -12.73 -12.11
C GLY A 6 -20.71 -13.66 -11.69
N ALA A 7 -19.51 -13.30 -12.08
CA ALA A 7 -18.31 -14.05 -11.71
C ALA A 7 -18.12 -14.04 -10.19
N THR A 8 -17.77 -15.19 -9.61
CA THR A 8 -17.57 -15.34 -8.17
C THR A 8 -16.34 -14.60 -7.64
N ASN A 9 -15.51 -14.05 -8.53
CA ASN A 9 -14.33 -13.24 -8.19
C ASN A 9 -14.61 -11.75 -8.03
N GLU A 10 -15.86 -11.30 -8.21
CA GLU A 10 -16.25 -9.92 -7.93
C GLU A 10 -16.59 -9.75 -6.45
N ILE A 11 -16.10 -8.67 -5.86
CA ILE A 11 -16.40 -8.30 -4.47
C ILE A 11 -17.47 -7.23 -4.48
N GLY A 12 -18.63 -7.52 -3.85
CA GLY A 12 -19.61 -6.52 -3.53
C GLY A 12 -19.36 -5.98 -2.12
N VAL A 13 -19.37 -4.68 -1.97
CA VAL A 13 -19.24 -4.00 -0.68
C VAL A 13 -20.52 -3.22 -0.40
N PHE A 14 -21.05 -3.37 0.81
CA PHE A 14 -22.29 -2.75 1.23
C PHE A 14 -22.07 -1.86 2.46
N GLU A 15 -22.74 -0.74 2.48
CA GLU A 15 -22.76 0.17 3.59
C GLU A 15 -24.17 0.25 4.17
N MET A 16 -24.27 0.23 5.50
CA MET A 16 -25.55 0.37 6.20
C MET A 16 -25.92 1.84 6.36
N GLU A 17 -27.02 2.23 5.75
CA GLU A 17 -27.63 3.54 5.96
C GLU A 17 -29.03 3.42 6.58
N ASN A 18 -29.68 4.56 6.85
CA ASN A 18 -30.99 4.62 7.47
C ASN A 18 -32.08 3.87 6.69
N ASP A 19 -31.88 3.71 5.39
CA ASP A 19 -32.82 3.04 4.48
C ASP A 19 -32.43 1.60 4.13
N GLY A 20 -31.38 1.04 4.77
CA GLY A 20 -30.94 -0.33 4.55
C GLY A 20 -29.52 -0.46 4.02
N LEU A 21 -29.26 -1.57 3.31
CA LEU A 21 -27.96 -1.83 2.71
C LEU A 21 -27.88 -1.22 1.33
N ILE A 22 -26.87 -0.38 1.10
CA ILE A 22 -26.57 0.21 -0.19
C ILE A 22 -25.26 -0.36 -0.68
N GLU A 23 -25.23 -0.84 -1.92
CA GLU A 23 -24.00 -1.32 -2.54
C GLU A 23 -23.06 -0.14 -2.81
N VAL A 24 -21.84 -0.25 -2.32
CA VAL A 24 -20.77 0.70 -2.63
C VAL A 24 -20.14 0.28 -3.95
N GLU A 25 -20.24 1.12 -4.97
CA GLU A 25 -19.72 0.83 -6.32
C GLU A 25 -18.20 0.63 -6.33
N ASN A 26 -17.51 1.31 -5.43
CA ASN A 26 -16.06 1.30 -5.37
C ASN A 26 -15.53 1.04 -3.97
N PRO A 27 -15.05 -0.20 -3.70
CA PRO A 27 -14.44 -0.52 -2.40
C PRO A 27 -13.26 0.38 -2.03
N SER A 28 -12.50 0.84 -3.03
CA SER A 28 -11.34 1.71 -2.81
C SER A 28 -11.73 3.05 -2.20
N GLU A 29 -12.84 3.65 -2.59
CA GLU A 29 -13.32 4.90 -2.00
C GLU A 29 -13.58 4.76 -0.51
N MET A 30 -14.26 3.67 -0.12
CA MET A 30 -14.53 3.38 1.28
C MET A 30 -13.24 3.15 2.07
N LEU A 31 -12.29 2.40 1.50
CA LEU A 31 -11.02 2.08 2.16
C LEU A 31 -10.10 3.29 2.30
N LEU A 32 -10.27 4.31 1.47
CA LEU A 32 -9.51 5.57 1.54
C LEU A 32 -10.22 6.65 2.35
N SER A 33 -11.45 6.41 2.78
CA SER A 33 -12.22 7.33 3.59
C SER A 33 -11.51 7.63 4.92
N GLY A 34 -11.44 8.90 5.27
CA GLY A 34 -10.84 9.32 6.54
C GLY A 34 -9.31 9.38 6.55
N ARG A 35 -8.65 9.28 5.38
CA ARG A 35 -7.19 9.44 5.33
C ARG A 35 -6.76 10.80 5.86
N PRO A 36 -5.74 10.84 6.76
CA PRO A 36 -5.17 12.10 7.19
C PRO A 36 -4.41 12.77 6.02
N ALA A 37 -4.52 14.08 5.90
CA ALA A 37 -3.70 14.85 4.98
C ALA A 37 -2.33 15.14 5.63
N ASP A 38 -1.27 15.06 4.84
CA ASP A 38 0.09 15.45 5.25
C ASP A 38 0.63 14.76 6.52
N ALA A 39 0.14 13.55 6.81
CA ALA A 39 0.67 12.76 7.93
C ALA A 39 1.86 11.90 7.47
N PRO A 40 3.00 11.91 8.20
CA PRO A 40 4.09 10.98 7.92
C PRO A 40 3.67 9.53 8.15
N GLY A 41 4.27 8.61 7.39
CA GLY A 41 4.11 7.18 7.61
C GLY A 41 2.94 6.55 6.89
N THR A 42 2.35 7.19 5.91
CA THR A 42 1.26 6.60 5.13
C THR A 42 1.56 6.62 3.64
N CYS A 43 1.21 5.55 2.95
CA CYS A 43 1.32 5.44 1.49
C CYS A 43 0.21 4.56 0.94
N VAL A 44 -0.32 4.92 -0.20
CA VAL A 44 -1.36 4.15 -0.89
C VAL A 44 -0.73 3.29 -1.98
N THR A 45 -1.24 2.08 -2.11
CA THR A 45 -0.91 1.15 -3.20
C THR A 45 -2.19 0.63 -3.84
N CYS A 46 -2.03 -0.10 -4.93
CA CYS A 46 -3.13 -0.83 -5.57
C CYS A 46 -2.80 -2.31 -5.63
N VAL A 47 -3.67 -3.12 -5.05
CA VAL A 47 -3.56 -4.58 -5.03
C VAL A 47 -4.66 -5.21 -5.87
N MET A 48 -4.46 -6.46 -6.26
CA MET A 48 -5.46 -7.21 -7.03
C MET A 48 -6.25 -8.12 -6.09
N GLU A 49 -7.55 -7.91 -6.02
CA GLU A 49 -8.50 -8.82 -5.38
C GLU A 49 -9.20 -9.61 -6.50
N GLY A 50 -8.68 -10.79 -6.81
CA GLY A 50 -9.07 -11.52 -8.02
C GLY A 50 -8.71 -10.71 -9.28
N ALA A 51 -9.70 -10.39 -10.09
CA ALA A 51 -9.54 -9.58 -11.30
C ALA A 51 -9.74 -8.07 -11.05
N ARG A 52 -10.03 -7.66 -9.82
CA ARG A 52 -10.38 -6.28 -9.50
C ARG A 52 -9.23 -5.55 -8.80
N PRO A 53 -8.78 -4.40 -9.34
CA PRO A 53 -7.82 -3.56 -8.62
C PRO A 53 -8.51 -2.83 -7.47
N VAL A 54 -7.86 -2.84 -6.30
CA VAL A 54 -8.35 -2.18 -5.09
C VAL A 54 -7.22 -1.36 -4.48
N LEU A 55 -7.49 -0.09 -4.18
CA LEU A 55 -6.52 0.73 -3.47
C LEU A 55 -6.55 0.41 -1.98
N ALA A 56 -5.37 0.39 -1.38
CA ALA A 56 -5.19 0.15 0.03
C ALA A 56 -4.19 1.15 0.62
N GLU A 57 -4.47 1.62 1.84
CA GLU A 57 -3.57 2.47 2.59
C GLU A 57 -2.73 1.64 3.55
N ILE A 58 -1.42 1.85 3.48
CA ILE A 58 -0.45 1.27 4.39
C ILE A 58 0.01 2.35 5.35
N GLN A 59 -0.12 2.10 6.64
CA GLN A 59 0.43 2.99 7.67
C GLN A 59 1.59 2.34 8.39
N ALA A 60 2.64 3.10 8.61
CA ALA A 60 3.83 2.69 9.33
C ALA A 60 4.13 3.68 10.45
N LEU A 61 4.61 3.16 11.57
CA LEU A 61 5.10 3.96 12.68
C LEU A 61 6.42 3.39 13.14
N LEU A 62 7.47 4.21 13.06
CA LEU A 62 8.78 3.92 13.63
C LEU A 62 9.03 4.87 14.79
N ALA A 63 9.42 4.30 15.91
CA ALA A 63 9.73 5.06 17.12
C ALA A 63 11.00 4.52 17.75
N SER A 64 11.75 5.37 18.43
CA SER A 64 12.94 4.93 19.17
C SER A 64 12.55 3.87 20.20
N SER A 65 13.25 2.75 20.20
CA SER A 65 12.98 1.67 21.13
C SER A 65 13.59 1.96 22.50
N SER A 66 12.81 1.70 23.55
CA SER A 66 13.29 1.69 24.94
C SER A 66 13.74 0.32 25.39
N TYR A 67 13.66 -0.68 24.51
CA TYR A 67 13.98 -2.07 24.82
C TYR A 67 15.31 -2.48 24.17
N PRO A 68 16.04 -3.42 24.79
CA PRO A 68 17.25 -3.97 24.18
C PRO A 68 16.99 -4.61 22.80
N THR A 69 15.82 -5.23 22.65
CA THR A 69 15.36 -5.78 21.38
C THR A 69 14.16 -4.96 20.89
N PRO A 70 14.28 -4.25 19.77
CA PRO A 70 13.17 -3.49 19.21
C PRO A 70 11.97 -4.36 18.84
N ARG A 71 10.78 -3.82 19.01
CA ARG A 71 9.53 -4.50 18.70
C ARG A 71 9.20 -4.37 17.22
N ARG A 72 8.65 -5.43 16.66
CA ARG A 72 8.16 -5.48 15.28
C ARG A 72 6.73 -6.00 15.29
N THR A 73 5.80 -5.23 14.76
CA THR A 73 4.39 -5.60 14.67
C THR A 73 3.87 -5.31 13.27
N SER A 74 3.15 -6.25 12.70
CA SER A 74 2.55 -6.10 11.39
C SER A 74 1.14 -6.66 11.37
N ASN A 75 0.16 -5.83 11.01
CA ASN A 75 -1.23 -6.20 10.85
C ASN A 75 -1.64 -6.03 9.38
N GLY A 76 -2.06 -7.12 8.76
CA GLY A 76 -2.49 -7.12 7.36
C GLY A 76 -1.36 -7.13 6.35
N PHE A 77 -0.12 -7.15 6.78
CA PHE A 77 1.08 -7.26 5.96
C PHE A 77 1.98 -8.35 6.53
N ASP A 78 2.57 -9.18 5.68
CA ASP A 78 3.39 -10.31 6.12
C ASP A 78 4.57 -9.84 6.99
N TYR A 79 4.71 -10.45 8.17
CA TYR A 79 5.74 -10.07 9.14
C TYR A 79 7.15 -10.27 8.58
N ASN A 80 7.41 -11.40 7.94
CA ASN A 80 8.73 -11.70 7.38
C ASN A 80 9.07 -10.73 6.24
N ARG A 81 8.09 -10.39 5.44
CA ARG A 81 8.26 -9.40 4.39
C ARG A 81 8.55 -8.02 4.94
N ALA A 82 7.84 -7.60 5.98
CA ALA A 82 8.13 -6.35 6.68
C ALA A 82 9.55 -6.31 7.24
N ALA A 83 10.00 -7.42 7.85
CA ALA A 83 11.37 -7.54 8.36
C ALA A 83 12.41 -7.43 7.24
N MET A 84 12.18 -8.03 6.08
CA MET A 84 13.05 -7.90 4.91
C MET A 84 13.10 -6.46 4.39
N LEU A 85 11.96 -5.79 4.31
CA LEU A 85 11.91 -4.39 3.87
C LEU A 85 12.66 -3.45 4.83
N LEU A 86 12.56 -3.68 6.14
CA LEU A 86 13.33 -2.94 7.13
C LEU A 86 14.83 -3.16 6.93
N ALA A 87 15.25 -4.39 6.67
CA ALA A 87 16.66 -4.70 6.41
C ALA A 87 17.17 -4.02 5.14
N VAL A 88 16.37 -4.00 4.07
CA VAL A 88 16.69 -3.28 2.83
C VAL A 88 16.81 -1.79 3.09
N LEU A 89 15.87 -1.23 3.82
CA LEU A 89 15.85 0.20 4.15
C LEU A 89 17.09 0.62 4.92
N GLU A 90 17.55 -0.21 5.86
CA GLU A 90 18.77 0.06 6.61
C GLU A 90 20.02 -0.08 5.75
N LYS A 91 20.17 -1.22 5.08
CA LYS A 91 21.40 -1.54 4.33
C LYS A 91 21.54 -0.73 3.04
N ARG A 92 20.45 -0.60 2.28
CA ARG A 92 20.45 0.07 0.97
C ARG A 92 19.98 1.51 1.05
N GLY A 93 19.02 1.79 1.93
CA GLY A 93 18.52 3.15 2.16
C GLY A 93 19.34 3.97 3.15
N GLN A 94 20.24 3.33 3.89
CA GLN A 94 21.11 3.97 4.90
C GLN A 94 20.32 4.67 6.02
N LEU A 95 19.15 4.15 6.35
CA LEU A 95 18.35 4.61 7.48
C LEU A 95 18.50 3.63 8.66
N LYS A 96 18.84 4.12 9.84
CA LYS A 96 19.13 3.27 11.01
C LYS A 96 17.85 2.77 11.69
N VAL A 97 17.05 2.01 10.97
CA VAL A 97 15.75 1.54 11.44
C VAL A 97 15.81 0.31 12.35
N SER A 98 16.96 -0.38 12.41
CA SER A 98 17.15 -1.56 13.27
C SER A 98 16.99 -1.25 14.75
N GLN A 99 17.19 0.01 15.17
CA GLN A 99 17.07 0.46 16.56
C GLN A 99 15.69 1.03 16.88
N CYS A 100 14.78 0.99 15.93
CA CYS A 100 13.43 1.50 16.11
C CYS A 100 12.45 0.35 16.36
N ASP A 101 11.47 0.60 17.22
CA ASP A 101 10.22 -0.16 17.17
C ASP A 101 9.51 0.16 15.87
N ALA A 102 9.01 -0.85 15.16
CA ALA A 102 8.35 -0.68 13.88
C ALA A 102 6.98 -1.34 13.88
N TYR A 103 5.99 -0.59 13.43
CA TYR A 103 4.61 -1.02 13.33
C TYR A 103 4.12 -0.77 11.91
N LEU A 104 3.54 -1.80 11.30
CA LEU A 104 2.82 -1.69 10.03
C LEU A 104 1.36 -2.06 10.24
N ASN A 105 0.47 -1.29 9.67
CA ASN A 105 -0.95 -1.56 9.72
C ASN A 105 -1.61 -1.25 8.37
N ILE A 106 -2.37 -2.22 7.87
CA ILE A 106 -3.17 -2.03 6.67
C ILE A 106 -4.55 -1.56 7.10
N ILE A 107 -4.96 -0.41 6.60
CA ILE A 107 -6.23 0.20 6.96
C ILE A 107 -7.39 -0.60 6.34
N GLY A 108 -8.48 -0.72 7.09
CA GLY A 108 -9.71 -1.38 6.63
C GLY A 108 -9.74 -2.89 6.84
N GLY A 109 -8.79 -3.44 7.58
CA GLY A 109 -8.77 -4.88 7.87
C GLY A 109 -8.36 -5.76 6.70
N LEU A 110 -7.83 -5.17 5.62
CA LEU A 110 -7.31 -5.94 4.49
C LEU A 110 -6.02 -6.66 4.85
N THR A 111 -5.80 -7.80 4.19
CA THR A 111 -4.51 -8.50 4.21
C THR A 111 -3.86 -8.34 2.85
N LEU A 112 -2.68 -7.74 2.82
CA LEU A 112 -1.88 -7.56 1.61
C LEU A 112 -0.78 -8.60 1.59
N ASP A 113 -0.90 -9.58 0.72
CA ASP A 113 0.05 -10.70 0.60
C ASP A 113 0.78 -10.72 -0.74
N GLU A 114 0.55 -9.73 -1.59
CA GLU A 114 1.24 -9.64 -2.87
C GLU A 114 2.46 -8.72 -2.83
N PRO A 115 3.55 -9.09 -3.52
CA PRO A 115 4.78 -8.29 -3.54
C PRO A 115 4.63 -6.87 -4.12
N ALA A 116 3.60 -6.63 -4.91
CA ALA A 116 3.33 -5.30 -5.47
C ALA A 116 3.13 -4.21 -4.41
N ALA A 117 2.78 -4.58 -3.18
CA ALA A 117 2.61 -3.65 -2.06
C ALA A 117 3.92 -3.25 -1.38
N ASP A 118 5.05 -3.86 -1.73
CA ASP A 118 6.34 -3.62 -1.06
C ASP A 118 6.80 -2.18 -1.13
N LEU A 119 6.70 -1.58 -2.30
CA LEU A 119 7.18 -0.21 -2.49
C LEU A 119 6.42 0.78 -1.61
N ALA A 120 5.11 0.66 -1.53
CA ALA A 120 4.32 1.49 -0.64
C ALA A 120 4.65 1.25 0.84
N ALA A 121 4.89 0.00 1.22
CA ALA A 121 5.27 -0.34 2.59
C ALA A 121 6.63 0.26 2.97
N ILE A 122 7.64 0.11 2.12
CA ILE A 122 8.97 0.66 2.40
C ILE A 122 8.97 2.19 2.40
N LEU A 123 8.19 2.82 1.54
CA LEU A 123 8.02 4.27 1.52
C LEU A 123 7.31 4.78 2.78
N ALA A 124 6.28 4.07 3.25
CA ALA A 124 5.60 4.40 4.49
C ALA A 124 6.56 4.30 5.70
N LEU A 125 7.38 3.25 5.75
CA LEU A 125 8.41 3.08 6.78
C LEU A 125 9.43 4.22 6.74
N ALA A 126 9.97 4.54 5.58
CA ALA A 126 10.92 5.63 5.41
C ALA A 126 10.31 7.00 5.77
N SER A 127 9.07 7.23 5.35
CA SER A 127 8.32 8.44 5.66
C SER A 127 8.17 8.64 7.17
N SER A 128 7.81 7.58 7.89
CA SER A 128 7.72 7.64 9.35
C SER A 128 9.07 7.90 10.00
N TYR A 129 10.12 7.20 9.56
CA TYR A 129 11.47 7.38 10.12
C TYR A 129 11.99 8.79 9.92
N LEU A 130 11.81 9.35 8.72
CA LEU A 130 12.27 10.70 8.38
C LEU A 130 11.31 11.79 8.85
N ASP A 131 10.16 11.42 9.34
CA ASP A 131 9.07 12.33 9.74
C ASP A 131 8.67 13.30 8.61
N LYS A 132 8.65 12.77 7.38
CA LYS A 132 8.30 13.50 6.15
C LYS A 132 7.13 12.87 5.45
N PRO A 133 6.01 13.58 5.30
CA PRO A 133 4.84 13.05 4.61
C PRO A 133 5.13 12.68 3.15
N ILE A 134 4.46 11.62 2.68
CA ILE A 134 4.29 11.36 1.26
C ILE A 134 3.08 12.17 0.81
N GLY A 135 3.14 12.77 -0.38
CA GLY A 135 2.04 13.56 -0.89
C GLY A 135 0.71 12.79 -0.89
N ALA A 136 -0.37 13.45 -0.49
CA ALA A 136 -1.68 12.82 -0.35
C ALA A 136 -2.22 12.25 -1.67
N GLN A 137 -1.70 12.72 -2.80
CA GLN A 137 -2.08 12.31 -4.15
C GLN A 137 -1.06 11.36 -4.80
N VAL A 138 -0.14 10.81 -4.02
CA VAL A 138 0.91 9.88 -4.48
C VAL A 138 0.56 8.46 -4.06
N ALA A 139 0.59 7.55 -5.02
CA ALA A 139 0.53 6.11 -4.78
C ALA A 139 1.85 5.45 -5.20
N ALA A 140 2.09 4.23 -4.76
CA ALA A 140 3.29 3.50 -5.12
C ALA A 140 2.98 2.02 -5.34
N ILE A 141 3.51 1.45 -6.41
CA ILE A 141 3.29 0.06 -6.80
C ILE A 141 4.63 -0.52 -7.24
N GLY A 142 5.04 -1.63 -6.64
CA GLY A 142 6.26 -2.31 -7.06
C GLY A 142 6.72 -3.34 -6.04
N GLU A 143 7.44 -4.34 -6.51
CA GLU A 143 8.13 -5.31 -5.67
C GLU A 143 9.53 -4.81 -5.36
N VAL A 144 9.99 -4.99 -4.13
CA VAL A 144 11.32 -4.61 -3.67
C VAL A 144 12.13 -5.87 -3.40
N GLY A 145 13.28 -5.99 -4.08
CA GLY A 145 14.22 -7.08 -3.85
C GLY A 145 15.22 -6.74 -2.75
N LEU A 146 15.95 -7.78 -2.29
CA LEU A 146 16.94 -7.64 -1.21
C LEU A 146 18.16 -6.79 -1.59
N THR A 147 18.39 -6.57 -2.86
CA THR A 147 19.45 -5.66 -3.32
C THR A 147 18.96 -4.21 -3.45
N GLY A 148 17.71 -3.94 -3.07
CA GLY A 148 17.09 -2.63 -3.17
C GLY A 148 16.51 -2.31 -4.54
N GLU A 149 16.53 -3.27 -5.47
CA GLU A 149 15.95 -3.09 -6.80
C GLU A 149 14.42 -3.10 -6.77
N LEU A 150 13.83 -2.38 -7.71
CA LEU A 150 12.38 -2.40 -7.94
C LEU A 150 12.07 -3.35 -9.09
N ARG A 151 11.15 -4.26 -8.85
CA ARG A 151 10.73 -5.28 -9.81
C ARG A 151 9.32 -5.05 -10.31
N ASN A 152 9.09 -5.52 -11.53
CA ASN A 152 7.81 -5.46 -12.21
C ASN A 152 6.72 -6.22 -11.48
N VAL A 153 5.50 -5.74 -11.63
CA VAL A 153 4.30 -6.37 -11.12
C VAL A 153 3.35 -6.70 -12.26
N ASN A 154 2.45 -7.65 -12.02
CA ASN A 154 1.41 -7.99 -12.98
C ASN A 154 0.29 -6.93 -12.97
N ASN A 155 -0.50 -6.89 -14.04
CA ASN A 155 -1.69 -6.04 -14.16
C ASN A 155 -1.43 -4.55 -13.87
N LEU A 156 -0.25 -4.05 -14.21
CA LEU A 156 0.12 -2.67 -13.90
C LEU A 156 -0.85 -1.65 -14.51
N SER A 157 -1.28 -1.86 -15.75
CA SER A 157 -2.22 -0.94 -16.42
C SER A 157 -3.55 -0.83 -15.69
N GLN A 158 -4.07 -1.96 -15.20
CA GLN A 158 -5.31 -1.98 -14.42
C GLN A 158 -5.15 -1.27 -13.08
N ARG A 159 -4.03 -1.49 -12.41
CA ARG A 159 -3.72 -0.82 -11.15
C ARG A 159 -3.59 0.69 -11.32
N LEU A 160 -2.89 1.13 -12.35
CA LEU A 160 -2.72 2.55 -12.65
C LEU A 160 -4.04 3.23 -13.02
N SER A 161 -4.91 2.53 -13.77
CA SER A 161 -6.23 3.04 -14.09
C SER A 161 -7.07 3.29 -12.84
N GLU A 162 -7.01 2.40 -11.86
CA GLU A 162 -7.72 2.56 -10.59
C GLU A 162 -7.14 3.71 -9.76
N VAL A 163 -5.82 3.80 -9.67
CA VAL A 163 -5.13 4.90 -8.99
C VAL A 163 -5.55 6.25 -9.59
N ARG A 164 -5.55 6.35 -10.90
CA ARG A 164 -5.97 7.56 -11.60
C ARG A 164 -7.45 7.88 -11.40
N ARG A 165 -8.31 6.87 -11.47
CA ARG A 165 -9.77 7.04 -11.32
C ARG A 165 -10.12 7.66 -9.97
N LEU A 166 -9.37 7.33 -8.92
CA LEU A 166 -9.61 7.84 -7.57
C LEU A 166 -8.93 9.17 -7.28
N GLY A 167 -8.38 9.83 -8.30
CA GLY A 167 -7.90 11.19 -8.19
C GLY A 167 -6.43 11.32 -7.78
N PHE A 168 -5.67 10.22 -7.74
CA PHE A 168 -4.22 10.30 -7.51
C PHE A 168 -3.55 10.87 -8.77
N THR A 169 -2.63 11.81 -8.55
CA THR A 169 -1.94 12.52 -9.64
C THR A 169 -0.57 11.93 -9.96
N GLU A 170 0.00 11.17 -9.04
CA GLU A 170 1.31 10.56 -9.20
C GLU A 170 1.29 9.11 -8.72
N CYS A 171 2.02 8.25 -9.43
CA CYS A 171 2.25 6.88 -9.01
C CYS A 171 3.70 6.50 -9.24
N ILE A 172 4.38 6.07 -8.18
CA ILE A 172 5.76 5.60 -8.25
C ILE A 172 5.72 4.13 -8.66
N ILE A 173 6.38 3.80 -9.77
CA ILE A 173 6.42 2.46 -10.35
C ILE A 173 7.85 2.08 -10.73
N PRO A 174 8.14 0.80 -10.92
CA PRO A 174 9.44 0.38 -11.44
C PRO A 174 9.75 0.99 -12.80
N LYS A 175 10.95 1.48 -12.99
CA LYS A 175 11.38 2.20 -14.19
C LYS A 175 11.16 1.41 -15.49
N GLN A 176 11.28 0.10 -15.43
CA GLN A 176 11.10 -0.77 -16.59
C GLN A 176 9.67 -0.74 -17.15
N HIS A 177 8.68 -0.55 -16.28
CA HIS A 177 7.30 -0.40 -16.70
C HIS A 177 7.03 0.96 -17.33
N GLY A 178 7.62 2.02 -16.80
CA GLY A 178 7.47 3.37 -17.35
C GLY A 178 7.87 3.47 -18.82
N ASN A 179 8.86 2.69 -19.25
CA ASN A 179 9.31 2.64 -20.64
C ASN A 179 8.35 1.90 -21.59
N ARG A 180 7.50 1.02 -21.05
CA ARG A 180 6.56 0.20 -21.84
C ARG A 180 5.18 0.84 -22.01
N LEU A 181 4.81 1.71 -21.09
CA LEU A 181 3.46 2.26 -21.04
C LEU A 181 3.26 3.48 -21.95
N GLY A 182 4.32 3.98 -22.59
CA GLY A 182 4.25 5.24 -23.32
C GLY A 182 3.82 6.38 -22.39
N ARG A 183 4.38 7.55 -22.56
CA ARG A 183 3.82 8.73 -21.88
C ARG A 183 2.44 8.98 -22.48
N PRO A 184 1.38 9.14 -21.70
CA PRO A 184 0.16 9.71 -22.24
C PRO A 184 0.53 11.09 -22.78
N ASP A 185 0.19 11.31 -24.02
CA ASP A 185 0.30 12.61 -24.68
C ASP A 185 -0.55 13.66 -23.95
#